data_825df4e7812cb5f5e882052e1e30bfea
#
_entry.id   825df4e7812cb5f5e882052e1e30bfea
#
_cell.length_a   1.000
_cell.length_b   1.000
_cell.length_c   1.000
_cell.angle_alpha   90.00
_cell.angle_beta   90.00
_cell.angle_gamma   90.00
#
_symmetry.space_group_name_H-M   'P 1'
#
loop_
_entity.id
_entity.type
_entity.pdbx_description
1 polymer ?
#
loop_
_entity_poly.entity_id
_entity_poly.type
_entity_poly.pdbx_seq_one_letter_code
_entity_poly.pdbx_strand_id
1 'polypeptide(L)'
;MTQLPDAHAGTVLVVDDVPDTLRMLCEALTQEGYTVLVARDGEQALARLATIEPDAILMDALMPGLSGFETCQRIKAEAAWSAIPVIFMTGLSDTADVVAGFDAGGVDYVVKPVRIEEVLARLATHVRNARAAREAWQRASEAAAAAQGTRPVDAALSARLEEAALTPREREVLTWVARGKTNRDIADILGMSHRTVNKHLEHIFEKLGVETRAAAAALASPALTLDDGTR
;
A
#
# COMPACT_ATOMS: atom_id res chain seq x y z
N MET A 1 24.64 -16.24 31.46
CA MET A 1 23.91 -14.97 31.27
C MET A 1 22.94 -15.22 30.14
N THR A 2 21.72 -15.54 30.48
CA THR A 2 20.65 -15.80 29.52
C THR A 2 20.16 -14.44 29.01
N GLN A 3 20.46 -14.11 27.76
CA GLN A 3 19.83 -12.98 27.10
C GLN A 3 18.32 -13.20 27.10
N LEU A 4 17.59 -12.28 27.72
CA LEU A 4 16.16 -12.17 27.54
C LEU A 4 15.88 -12.05 26.04
N PRO A 5 14.88 -12.75 25.46
CA PRO A 5 14.54 -12.57 24.07
C PRO A 5 14.01 -11.15 23.90
N ASP A 6 14.78 -10.32 23.20
CA ASP A 6 14.37 -9.00 22.76
C ASP A 6 13.21 -9.14 21.81
N ALA A 7 12.18 -8.33 22.11
CA ALA A 7 11.16 -7.85 21.19
C ALA A 7 10.60 -8.90 20.20
N HIS A 8 9.33 -9.22 20.34
CA HIS A 8 8.46 -9.94 19.38
C HIS A 8 9.13 -10.27 18.06
N ALA A 9 9.51 -11.52 17.85
CA ALA A 9 10.15 -11.96 16.60
C ALA A 9 9.24 -11.70 15.39
N GLY A 10 7.94 -11.55 15.62
CA GLY A 10 6.93 -11.19 14.63
C GLY A 10 5.66 -12.02 14.75
N THR A 11 4.70 -11.74 13.88
CA THR A 11 3.46 -12.49 13.76
C THR A 11 3.51 -13.36 12.51
N VAL A 12 3.25 -14.65 12.64
CA VAL A 12 3.26 -15.63 11.55
C VAL A 12 1.90 -16.29 11.44
N LEU A 13 1.35 -16.34 10.24
CA LEU A 13 0.17 -17.15 9.94
C LEU A 13 0.62 -18.51 9.40
N VAL A 14 0.24 -19.59 10.08
CA VAL A 14 0.49 -20.96 9.66
C VAL A 14 -0.81 -21.54 9.11
N VAL A 15 -0.76 -22.03 7.86
CA VAL A 15 -1.90 -22.58 7.14
C VAL A 15 -1.59 -24.01 6.72
N ASP A 16 -2.24 -24.97 7.32
CA ASP A 16 -2.07 -26.42 7.04
C ASP A 16 -3.32 -27.15 7.51
N ASP A 17 -3.83 -28.12 6.76
CA ASP A 17 -5.02 -28.89 7.12
C ASP A 17 -4.73 -30.03 8.10
N VAL A 18 -3.43 -30.35 8.33
CA VAL A 18 -2.98 -31.43 9.25
C VAL A 18 -2.74 -30.83 10.65
N PRO A 19 -3.55 -31.24 11.66
CA PRO A 19 -3.44 -30.70 13.03
C PRO A 19 -2.08 -30.94 13.70
N ASP A 20 -1.42 -32.03 13.38
CA ASP A 20 -0.12 -32.36 13.97
C ASP A 20 0.99 -31.47 13.44
N THR A 21 0.97 -31.11 12.15
CA THR A 21 1.87 -30.13 11.54
C THR A 21 1.67 -28.75 12.19
N LEU A 22 0.41 -28.32 12.32
CA LEU A 22 0.08 -27.04 12.97
C LEU A 22 0.62 -26.99 14.41
N ARG A 23 0.39 -28.04 15.20
CA ARG A 23 0.87 -28.11 16.58
C ARG A 23 2.39 -28.00 16.66
N MET A 24 3.09 -28.82 15.88
CA MET A 24 4.56 -28.85 15.84
C MET A 24 5.14 -27.45 15.47
N LEU A 25 4.59 -26.83 14.43
CA LEU A 25 5.04 -25.49 14.00
C LEU A 25 4.70 -24.40 15.03
N CYS A 26 3.49 -24.46 15.62
CA CYS A 26 3.10 -23.51 16.67
C CYS A 26 4.04 -23.57 17.88
N GLU A 27 4.36 -24.78 18.36
CA GLU A 27 5.27 -24.95 19.47
C GLU A 27 6.67 -24.40 19.15
N ALA A 28 7.23 -24.76 18.01
CA ALA A 28 8.56 -24.33 17.60
C ALA A 28 8.64 -22.82 17.39
N LEU A 29 7.70 -22.23 16.68
CA LEU A 29 7.67 -20.78 16.41
C LEU A 29 7.45 -19.96 17.69
N THR A 30 6.59 -20.44 18.59
CA THR A 30 6.35 -19.77 19.87
C THR A 30 7.61 -19.79 20.75
N GLN A 31 8.38 -20.90 20.73
CA GLN A 31 9.67 -20.97 21.45
C GLN A 31 10.69 -19.96 20.94
N GLU A 32 10.65 -19.63 19.65
CA GLU A 32 11.49 -18.59 19.03
C GLU A 32 10.90 -17.16 19.16
N GLY A 33 9.83 -16.99 19.93
CA GLY A 33 9.25 -15.68 20.23
C GLY A 33 8.29 -15.13 19.19
N TYR A 34 7.83 -15.93 18.22
CA TYR A 34 6.81 -15.54 17.28
C TYR A 34 5.40 -15.61 17.87
N THR A 35 4.55 -14.67 17.54
CA THR A 35 3.09 -14.81 17.71
C THR A 35 2.55 -15.62 16.54
N VAL A 36 1.88 -16.75 16.84
CA VAL A 36 1.42 -17.68 15.80
C VAL A 36 -0.10 -17.59 15.65
N LEU A 37 -0.54 -17.34 14.44
CA LEU A 37 -1.92 -17.45 14.00
C LEU A 37 -2.08 -18.74 13.19
N VAL A 38 -3.23 -19.39 13.29
CA VAL A 38 -3.49 -20.68 12.64
C VAL A 38 -4.72 -20.58 11.74
N ALA A 39 -4.63 -21.17 10.56
CA ALA A 39 -5.75 -21.48 9.69
C ALA A 39 -5.64 -22.92 9.19
N ARG A 40 -6.76 -23.59 8.95
CA ARG A 40 -6.81 -24.99 8.51
C ARG A 40 -7.12 -25.16 7.04
N ASP A 41 -7.39 -24.06 6.35
CA ASP A 41 -7.71 -24.01 4.93
C ASP A 41 -7.48 -22.58 4.41
N GLY A 42 -7.55 -22.43 3.09
CA GLY A 42 -7.32 -21.14 2.43
C GLY A 42 -8.37 -20.08 2.77
N GLU A 43 -9.64 -20.47 2.93
CA GLU A 43 -10.70 -19.51 3.26
C GLU A 43 -10.51 -18.94 4.67
N GLN A 44 -10.14 -19.77 5.65
CA GLN A 44 -9.79 -19.29 6.99
C GLN A 44 -8.54 -18.39 6.97
N ALA A 45 -7.55 -18.70 6.12
CA ALA A 45 -6.38 -17.86 5.96
C ALA A 45 -6.76 -16.45 5.47
N LEU A 46 -7.57 -16.35 4.43
CA LEU A 46 -8.07 -15.09 3.90
C LEU A 46 -8.91 -14.31 4.94
N ALA A 47 -9.77 -15.02 5.67
CA ALA A 47 -10.56 -14.40 6.75
C ALA A 47 -9.68 -13.84 7.88
N ARG A 48 -8.56 -14.49 8.22
CA ARG A 48 -7.59 -13.98 9.20
C ARG A 48 -6.90 -12.72 8.71
N LEU A 49 -6.47 -12.69 7.45
CA LEU A 49 -5.80 -11.55 6.84
C LEU A 49 -6.69 -10.29 6.80
N ALA A 50 -8.00 -10.44 6.73
CA ALA A 50 -8.93 -9.33 6.80
C ALA A 50 -8.91 -8.58 8.16
N THR A 51 -8.37 -9.20 9.21
CA THR A 51 -8.36 -8.64 10.58
C THR A 51 -6.96 -8.43 11.14
N ILE A 52 -5.97 -9.14 10.65
CA ILE A 52 -4.60 -9.12 11.17
C ILE A 52 -3.61 -9.18 10.01
N GLU A 53 -2.58 -8.37 10.05
CA GLU A 53 -1.46 -8.36 9.10
C GLU A 53 -0.27 -9.13 9.69
N PRO A 54 0.00 -10.39 9.26
CA PRO A 54 1.18 -11.12 9.70
C PRO A 54 2.46 -10.64 8.99
N ASP A 55 3.60 -10.85 9.62
CA ASP A 55 4.91 -10.55 9.01
C ASP A 55 5.32 -11.58 7.95
N ALA A 56 4.77 -12.82 8.03
CA ALA A 56 4.94 -13.88 7.04
C ALA A 56 3.84 -14.92 7.13
N ILE A 57 3.69 -15.71 6.06
CA ILE A 57 2.75 -16.83 5.98
C ILE A 57 3.53 -18.10 5.66
N LEU A 58 3.35 -19.15 6.48
CA LEU A 58 3.73 -20.53 6.16
C LEU A 58 2.49 -21.22 5.65
N MET A 59 2.51 -21.75 4.44
CA MET A 59 1.32 -22.27 3.78
C MET A 59 1.56 -23.66 3.18
N ASP A 60 0.74 -24.64 3.55
CA ASP A 60 0.71 -25.88 2.80
C ASP A 60 0.24 -25.63 1.36
N ALA A 61 0.98 -26.17 0.40
CA ALA A 61 0.64 -26.06 -1.01
C ALA A 61 -0.62 -26.87 -1.35
N LEU A 62 -0.83 -28.00 -0.69
CA LEU A 62 -1.91 -28.94 -0.98
C LEU A 62 -2.87 -29.01 0.21
N MET A 63 -4.01 -28.37 0.07
CA MET A 63 -5.10 -28.41 1.05
C MET A 63 -6.42 -28.72 0.36
N PRO A 64 -7.38 -29.38 1.06
CA PRO A 64 -8.74 -29.57 0.56
C PRO A 64 -9.44 -28.24 0.29
N GLY A 65 -10.25 -28.19 -0.76
CA GLY A 65 -10.97 -26.98 -1.16
C GLY A 65 -10.08 -25.99 -1.90
N LEU A 66 -9.81 -24.84 -1.30
CA LEU A 66 -8.91 -23.85 -1.86
C LEU A 66 -7.45 -24.23 -1.61
N SER A 67 -6.71 -24.59 -2.65
CA SER A 67 -5.29 -24.95 -2.55
C SER A 67 -4.43 -23.80 -2.03
N GLY A 68 -3.23 -24.12 -1.51
CA GLY A 68 -2.28 -23.08 -1.08
C GLY A 68 -1.86 -22.16 -2.22
N PHE A 69 -1.69 -22.66 -3.42
CA PHE A 69 -1.34 -21.85 -4.58
C PHE A 69 -2.45 -20.85 -4.95
N GLU A 70 -3.70 -21.30 -5.02
CA GLU A 70 -4.85 -20.43 -5.28
C GLU A 70 -5.05 -19.41 -4.15
N THR A 71 -4.84 -19.83 -2.90
CA THR A 71 -4.87 -18.92 -1.74
C THR A 71 -3.80 -17.85 -1.86
N CYS A 72 -2.57 -18.22 -2.22
CA CYS A 72 -1.47 -17.27 -2.43
C CYS A 72 -1.78 -16.28 -3.56
N GLN A 73 -2.31 -16.73 -4.69
CA GLN A 73 -2.72 -15.86 -5.79
C GLN A 73 -3.75 -14.81 -5.32
N ARG A 74 -4.75 -15.20 -4.53
CA ARG A 74 -5.73 -14.27 -3.97
C ARG A 74 -5.07 -13.28 -2.99
N ILE A 75 -4.15 -13.73 -2.15
CA ILE A 75 -3.37 -12.87 -1.25
C ILE A 75 -2.58 -11.84 -2.06
N LYS A 76 -1.90 -12.29 -3.13
CA LYS A 76 -1.06 -11.42 -3.95
C LYS A 76 -1.85 -10.45 -4.85
N ALA A 77 -3.08 -10.79 -5.18
CA ALA A 77 -3.99 -9.91 -5.92
C ALA A 77 -4.53 -8.75 -5.06
N GLU A 78 -4.54 -8.90 -3.73
CA GLU A 78 -5.01 -7.85 -2.82
C GLU A 78 -3.86 -6.92 -2.42
N ALA A 79 -3.98 -5.62 -2.73
CA ALA A 79 -2.92 -4.64 -2.50
C ALA A 79 -2.47 -4.57 -1.03
N ALA A 80 -3.40 -4.75 -0.09
CA ALA A 80 -3.12 -4.73 1.34
C ALA A 80 -2.23 -5.90 1.81
N TRP A 81 -2.27 -7.04 1.11
CA TRP A 81 -1.57 -8.26 1.53
C TRP A 81 -0.44 -8.68 0.59
N SER A 82 -0.34 -8.06 -0.58
CA SER A 82 0.60 -8.44 -1.65
C SER A 82 2.07 -8.46 -1.21
N ALA A 83 2.43 -7.59 -0.25
CA ALA A 83 3.78 -7.48 0.28
C ALA A 83 4.14 -8.56 1.32
N ILE A 84 3.15 -9.30 1.89
CA ILE A 84 3.39 -10.32 2.90
C ILE A 84 4.10 -11.52 2.25
N PRO A 85 5.27 -11.95 2.73
CA PRO A 85 5.96 -13.11 2.18
C PRO A 85 5.21 -14.40 2.48
N VAL A 86 4.99 -15.23 1.46
CA VAL A 86 4.39 -16.55 1.55
C VAL A 86 5.46 -17.59 1.28
N ILE A 87 5.72 -18.46 2.25
CA ILE A 87 6.64 -19.59 2.17
C ILE A 87 5.81 -20.85 2.09
N PHE A 88 5.94 -21.59 0.99
CA PHE A 88 5.20 -22.83 0.85
C PHE A 88 5.84 -23.99 1.62
N MET A 89 5.01 -24.83 2.21
CA MET A 89 5.37 -26.15 2.72
C MET A 89 4.74 -27.19 1.79
N THR A 90 5.55 -28.01 1.15
CA THR A 90 5.03 -28.91 0.11
C THR A 90 5.70 -30.28 0.13
N GLY A 91 4.89 -31.32 -0.08
CA GLY A 91 5.40 -32.64 -0.40
C GLY A 91 5.76 -32.84 -1.88
N LEU A 92 5.49 -31.81 -2.69
CA LEU A 92 5.76 -31.82 -4.11
C LEU A 92 7.24 -31.49 -4.34
N SER A 93 7.97 -32.40 -4.95
CA SER A 93 9.41 -32.23 -5.23
C SER A 93 9.70 -32.00 -6.71
N ASP A 94 8.68 -32.03 -7.55
CA ASP A 94 8.84 -31.83 -8.99
C ASP A 94 9.08 -30.37 -9.33
N THR A 95 9.95 -30.14 -10.28
CA THR A 95 10.32 -28.79 -10.74
C THR A 95 9.09 -27.96 -11.17
N ALA A 96 8.08 -28.61 -11.75
CA ALA A 96 6.84 -27.95 -12.18
C ALA A 96 6.06 -27.35 -10.99
N ASP A 97 6.00 -28.05 -9.86
CA ASP A 97 5.28 -27.58 -8.68
C ASP A 97 6.01 -26.42 -7.98
N VAL A 98 7.35 -26.48 -7.97
CA VAL A 98 8.18 -25.37 -7.47
C VAL A 98 7.97 -24.13 -8.31
N VAL A 99 7.97 -24.24 -9.64
CA VAL A 99 7.69 -23.13 -10.55
C VAL A 99 6.29 -22.57 -10.32
N ALA A 100 5.27 -23.46 -10.20
CA ALA A 100 3.91 -23.03 -9.92
C ALA A 100 3.78 -22.25 -8.60
N GLY A 101 4.55 -22.61 -7.56
CA GLY A 101 4.61 -21.88 -6.30
C GLY A 101 5.16 -20.45 -6.45
N PHE A 102 6.22 -20.28 -7.20
CA PHE A 102 6.77 -18.94 -7.48
C PHE A 102 5.84 -18.15 -8.39
N ASP A 103 5.23 -18.75 -9.41
CA ASP A 103 4.25 -18.11 -10.28
C ASP A 103 3.00 -17.65 -9.50
N ALA A 104 2.62 -18.38 -8.46
CA ALA A 104 1.56 -17.99 -7.53
C ALA A 104 1.95 -16.79 -6.63
N GLY A 105 3.22 -16.36 -6.65
CA GLY A 105 3.74 -15.25 -5.86
C GLY A 105 4.38 -15.64 -4.52
N GLY A 106 4.63 -16.93 -4.30
CA GLY A 106 5.43 -17.41 -3.18
C GLY A 106 6.88 -16.89 -3.25
N VAL A 107 7.50 -16.66 -2.10
CA VAL A 107 8.88 -16.16 -2.04
C VAL A 107 9.89 -17.26 -1.75
N ASP A 108 9.44 -18.40 -1.22
CA ASP A 108 10.29 -19.56 -0.89
C ASP A 108 9.42 -20.82 -0.68
N TYR A 109 10.08 -21.97 -0.53
CA TYR A 109 9.41 -23.23 -0.22
C TYR A 109 10.26 -24.09 0.71
N VAL A 110 9.60 -24.99 1.46
CA VAL A 110 10.18 -26.04 2.32
C VAL A 110 9.57 -27.36 1.94
N VAL A 111 10.41 -28.36 1.72
CA VAL A 111 9.96 -29.70 1.35
C VAL A 111 9.52 -30.46 2.60
N LYS A 112 8.34 -31.13 2.53
CA LYS A 112 7.88 -32.07 3.57
C LYS A 112 8.62 -33.41 3.45
N PRO A 113 9.04 -34.04 4.55
CA PRO A 113 8.73 -33.71 5.93
C PRO A 113 9.48 -32.49 6.42
N VAL A 114 8.73 -31.57 7.06
CA VAL A 114 9.21 -30.25 7.48
C VAL A 114 10.30 -30.39 8.54
N ARG A 115 11.45 -29.78 8.30
CA ARG A 115 12.53 -29.64 9.27
C ARG A 115 12.44 -28.28 9.95
N ILE A 116 12.23 -28.28 11.25
CA ILE A 116 11.96 -27.06 12.02
C ILE A 116 13.07 -26.02 11.85
N GLU A 117 14.33 -26.45 11.93
CA GLU A 117 15.49 -25.56 11.80
C GLU A 117 15.53 -24.86 10.43
N GLU A 118 15.12 -25.56 9.36
CA GLU A 118 15.03 -25.00 8.02
C GLU A 118 13.93 -23.96 7.93
N VAL A 119 12.73 -24.25 8.46
CA VAL A 119 11.60 -23.32 8.49
C VAL A 119 11.97 -22.06 9.24
N LEU A 120 12.55 -22.19 10.43
CA LEU A 120 12.96 -21.05 11.27
C LEU A 120 13.99 -20.16 10.56
N ALA A 121 15.01 -20.75 9.92
CA ALA A 121 16.05 -20.00 9.22
C ALA A 121 15.48 -19.20 8.02
N ARG A 122 14.61 -19.85 7.21
CA ARG A 122 13.97 -19.21 6.06
C ARG A 122 13.00 -18.12 6.52
N LEU A 123 12.14 -18.42 7.50
CA LEU A 123 11.18 -17.50 8.06
C LEU A 123 11.87 -16.23 8.60
N ALA A 124 12.91 -16.39 9.45
CA ALA A 124 13.67 -15.26 9.99
C ALA A 124 14.26 -14.38 8.90
N THR A 125 14.73 -14.98 7.80
CA THR A 125 15.26 -14.24 6.66
C THR A 125 14.20 -13.43 5.95
N HIS A 126 13.05 -14.04 5.64
CA HIS A 126 11.96 -13.36 4.92
C HIS A 126 11.27 -12.31 5.77
N VAL A 127 11.04 -12.55 7.07
CA VAL A 127 10.49 -11.56 8.01
C VAL A 127 11.41 -10.34 8.10
N ARG A 128 12.72 -10.55 8.26
CA ARG A 128 13.70 -9.45 8.31
C ARG A 128 13.71 -8.64 7.03
N ASN A 129 13.70 -9.30 5.86
CA ASN A 129 13.69 -8.62 4.56
C ASN A 129 12.39 -7.82 4.36
N ALA A 130 11.23 -8.39 4.70
CA ALA A 130 9.93 -7.72 4.59
C ALA A 130 9.85 -6.49 5.50
N ARG A 131 10.34 -6.60 6.75
CA ARG A 131 10.42 -5.46 7.68
C ARG A 131 11.35 -4.36 7.16
N ALA A 132 12.54 -4.72 6.70
CA ALA A 132 13.48 -3.76 6.14
C ALA A 132 12.93 -3.03 4.91
N ALA A 133 12.22 -3.74 4.03
CA ALA A 133 11.55 -3.15 2.88
C ALA A 133 10.42 -2.19 3.30
N ARG A 134 9.60 -2.58 4.29
CA ARG A 134 8.52 -1.75 4.85
C ARG A 134 9.06 -0.47 5.48
N GLU A 135 10.10 -0.58 6.30
CA GLU A 135 10.78 0.58 6.92
C GLU A 135 11.44 1.50 5.89
N ALA A 136 12.06 0.94 4.85
CA ALA A 136 12.63 1.72 3.75
C ALA A 136 11.55 2.50 2.99
N TRP A 137 10.41 1.85 2.73
CA TRP A 137 9.25 2.49 2.09
C TRP A 137 8.68 3.62 2.96
N GLN A 138 8.50 3.38 4.26
CA GLN A 138 8.01 4.40 5.20
C GLN A 138 8.93 5.62 5.23
N ARG A 139 10.24 5.40 5.38
CA ARG A 139 11.24 6.49 5.36
C ARG A 139 11.22 7.26 4.04
N ALA A 140 11.11 6.57 2.91
CA ALA A 140 11.00 7.21 1.60
C ALA A 140 9.71 8.03 1.46
N SER A 141 8.59 7.51 1.96
CA SER A 141 7.30 8.19 1.96
C SER A 141 7.31 9.44 2.86
N GLU A 142 7.87 9.33 4.06
CA GLU A 142 8.05 10.46 4.98
C GLU A 142 8.98 11.53 4.40
N ALA A 143 10.09 11.12 3.78
CA ALA A 143 11.02 12.04 3.11
C ALA A 143 10.35 12.73 1.92
N ALA A 144 9.53 12.01 1.15
CA ALA A 144 8.75 12.59 0.06
C ALA A 144 7.70 13.58 0.56
N ALA A 145 6.99 13.24 1.65
CA ALA A 145 6.02 14.14 2.29
C ALA A 145 6.71 15.39 2.88
N ALA A 146 7.86 15.22 3.55
CA ALA A 146 8.66 16.34 4.05
C ALA A 146 9.20 17.23 2.92
N ALA A 147 9.61 16.63 1.80
CA ALA A 147 10.05 17.38 0.62
C ALA A 147 8.89 18.14 -0.05
N GLN A 148 7.67 17.63 0.05
CA GLN A 148 6.46 18.35 -0.40
C GLN A 148 6.05 19.47 0.57
N GLY A 149 6.28 19.30 1.89
CA GLY A 149 6.03 20.34 2.91
C GLY A 149 7.08 21.45 2.97
N THR A 150 8.22 21.32 2.30
CA THR A 150 9.32 22.30 2.33
C THR A 150 9.75 22.80 0.95
N ARG A 151 8.90 22.72 -0.06
CA ARG A 151 9.22 23.40 -1.33
C ARG A 151 9.05 24.89 -1.12
N PRO A 152 10.14 25.70 -1.20
CA PRO A 152 10.05 27.16 -1.19
C PRO A 152 9.15 27.67 -2.33
N VAL A 153 8.92 26.84 -3.34
CA VAL A 153 8.04 27.07 -4.47
C VAL A 153 6.57 27.15 -4.04
N ASP A 154 6.13 26.29 -3.10
CA ASP A 154 4.72 26.25 -2.69
C ASP A 154 4.35 27.41 -1.76
N ALA A 155 5.27 27.85 -0.89
CA ALA A 155 5.10 29.04 -0.06
C ALA A 155 5.09 30.33 -0.91
N ALA A 156 5.98 30.43 -1.90
CA ALA A 156 6.01 31.53 -2.86
C ALA A 156 4.78 31.52 -3.78
N LEU A 157 4.25 30.32 -4.08
CA LEU A 157 3.08 30.13 -4.91
C LEU A 157 1.80 30.53 -4.17
N SER A 158 1.64 30.12 -2.92
CA SER A 158 0.53 30.50 -2.04
C SER A 158 0.53 32.02 -1.79
N ALA A 159 1.70 32.62 -1.55
CA ALA A 159 1.85 34.04 -1.40
C ALA A 159 1.44 34.81 -2.67
N ARG A 160 1.79 34.32 -3.87
CA ARG A 160 1.37 34.92 -5.15
C ARG A 160 -0.14 34.83 -5.38
N LEU A 161 -0.79 33.76 -4.95
CA LEU A 161 -2.25 33.62 -5.02
C LEU A 161 -2.97 34.56 -4.05
N GLU A 162 -2.39 34.79 -2.87
CA GLU A 162 -2.89 35.80 -1.90
C GLU A 162 -2.68 37.20 -2.37
N GLU A 163 -1.49 37.54 -2.92
CA GLU A 163 -1.16 38.86 -3.50
C GLU A 163 -1.99 39.20 -4.75
N ALA A 164 -2.39 38.16 -5.52
CA ALA A 164 -3.17 38.35 -6.75
C ALA A 164 -4.60 38.92 -6.52
N ALA A 165 -5.05 39.04 -5.27
CA ALA A 165 -6.34 39.57 -4.87
C ALA A 165 -7.51 39.09 -5.73
N LEU A 166 -7.59 37.76 -5.93
CA LEU A 166 -8.66 37.11 -6.69
C LEU A 166 -10.00 37.28 -5.97
N THR A 167 -11.03 37.65 -6.70
CA THR A 167 -12.40 37.65 -6.17
C THR A 167 -12.86 36.20 -5.84
N PRO A 168 -13.88 36.01 -4.96
CA PRO A 168 -14.42 34.71 -4.68
C PRO A 168 -14.81 33.92 -5.95
N ARG A 169 -15.35 34.60 -6.94
CA ARG A 169 -15.79 33.97 -8.19
C ARG A 169 -14.61 33.59 -9.09
N GLU A 170 -13.56 34.37 -9.11
CA GLU A 170 -12.31 34.05 -9.83
C GLU A 170 -11.62 32.83 -9.18
N ARG A 171 -11.66 32.70 -7.85
CA ARG A 171 -11.14 31.51 -7.14
C ARG A 171 -11.91 30.24 -7.49
N GLU A 172 -13.24 30.31 -7.54
CA GLU A 172 -14.07 29.18 -7.96
C GLU A 172 -13.72 28.73 -9.39
N VAL A 173 -13.64 29.67 -10.33
CA VAL A 173 -13.24 29.36 -11.71
C VAL A 173 -11.85 28.73 -11.76
N LEU A 174 -10.88 29.30 -11.05
CA LEU A 174 -9.50 28.81 -11.00
C LEU A 174 -9.41 27.40 -10.39
N THR A 175 -10.23 27.08 -9.38
CA THR A 175 -10.34 25.75 -8.79
C THR A 175 -10.70 24.71 -9.83
N TRP A 176 -11.68 24.99 -10.66
CA TRP A 176 -12.10 24.04 -11.71
C TRP A 176 -11.10 23.96 -12.87
N VAL A 177 -10.36 25.04 -13.14
CA VAL A 177 -9.23 25.04 -14.08
C VAL A 177 -8.11 24.11 -13.58
N ALA A 178 -7.76 24.18 -12.30
CA ALA A 178 -6.77 23.31 -11.68
C ALA A 178 -7.18 21.83 -11.71
N ARG A 179 -8.48 21.55 -11.61
CA ARG A 179 -9.07 20.20 -11.76
C ARG A 179 -9.20 19.74 -13.23
N GLY A 180 -8.66 20.49 -14.19
CA GLY A 180 -8.65 20.12 -15.61
C GLY A 180 -9.98 20.25 -16.34
N LYS A 181 -10.98 20.94 -15.76
CA LYS A 181 -12.31 21.12 -16.40
C LYS A 181 -12.23 22.11 -17.56
N THR A 182 -12.99 21.88 -18.63
CA THR A 182 -13.07 22.81 -19.76
C THR A 182 -13.91 24.04 -19.40
N ASN A 183 -13.80 25.13 -20.18
CA ASN A 183 -14.61 26.35 -19.95
C ASN A 183 -16.11 26.08 -20.05
N ARG A 184 -16.50 25.08 -20.85
CA ARG A 184 -17.89 24.64 -20.98
C ARG A 184 -18.37 23.92 -19.72
N ASP A 185 -17.56 22.99 -19.20
CA ASP A 185 -17.87 22.29 -17.95
C ASP A 185 -17.96 23.30 -16.77
N ILE A 186 -17.05 24.26 -16.72
CA ILE A 186 -17.06 25.30 -15.68
C ILE A 186 -18.30 26.16 -15.77
N ALA A 187 -18.71 26.51 -16.99
CA ALA A 187 -19.95 27.28 -17.22
C ALA A 187 -21.16 26.52 -16.69
N ASP A 188 -21.27 25.22 -16.99
CA ASP A 188 -22.36 24.35 -16.55
C ASP A 188 -22.34 24.16 -15.02
N ILE A 189 -21.18 23.92 -14.43
CA ILE A 189 -21.02 23.71 -12.97
C ILE A 189 -21.35 24.97 -12.17
N LEU A 190 -20.91 26.14 -12.63
CA LEU A 190 -21.06 27.39 -11.92
C LEU A 190 -22.33 28.19 -12.33
N GLY A 191 -23.15 27.66 -13.23
CA GLY A 191 -24.40 28.27 -13.68
C GLY A 191 -24.19 29.60 -14.41
N MET A 192 -23.12 29.73 -15.20
CA MET A 192 -22.79 30.95 -15.93
C MET A 192 -22.58 30.70 -17.43
N SER A 193 -22.52 31.75 -18.22
CA SER A 193 -22.25 31.61 -19.65
C SER A 193 -20.75 31.29 -19.89
N HIS A 194 -20.45 30.50 -20.94
CA HIS A 194 -19.08 30.27 -21.40
C HIS A 194 -18.30 31.58 -21.64
N ARG A 195 -18.96 32.64 -22.11
CA ARG A 195 -18.36 33.94 -22.30
C ARG A 195 -17.96 34.59 -20.96
N THR A 196 -18.75 34.38 -19.92
CA THR A 196 -18.45 34.84 -18.56
C THR A 196 -17.25 34.13 -17.97
N VAL A 197 -17.14 32.79 -18.17
CA VAL A 197 -15.97 32.02 -17.77
C VAL A 197 -14.70 32.53 -18.45
N ASN A 198 -14.75 32.79 -19.77
CA ASN A 198 -13.61 33.35 -20.50
C ASN A 198 -13.15 34.67 -19.91
N LYS A 199 -14.10 35.57 -19.61
CA LYS A 199 -13.78 36.89 -19.02
C LYS A 199 -13.14 36.75 -17.63
N HIS A 200 -13.62 35.83 -16.81
CA HIS A 200 -12.96 35.53 -15.52
C HIS A 200 -11.54 35.00 -15.73
N LEU A 201 -11.32 34.13 -16.71
CA LEU A 201 -9.99 33.63 -17.01
C LEU A 201 -9.01 34.68 -17.47
N GLU A 202 -9.44 35.61 -18.31
CA GLU A 202 -8.64 36.78 -18.72
C GLU A 202 -8.17 37.59 -17.50
N HIS A 203 -9.08 37.93 -16.60
CA HIS A 203 -8.74 38.66 -15.37
C HIS A 203 -7.85 37.83 -14.42
N ILE A 204 -8.09 36.52 -14.32
CA ILE A 204 -7.25 35.61 -13.51
C ILE A 204 -5.81 35.58 -14.08
N PHE A 205 -5.66 35.45 -15.40
CA PHE A 205 -4.36 35.40 -16.05
C PHE A 205 -3.59 36.73 -15.85
N GLU A 206 -4.28 37.84 -15.99
CA GLU A 206 -3.71 39.17 -15.73
C GLU A 206 -3.24 39.31 -14.28
N LYS A 207 -4.09 38.97 -13.30
CA LYS A 207 -3.79 39.07 -11.86
C LYS A 207 -2.68 38.11 -11.43
N LEU A 208 -2.60 36.87 -12.00
CA LEU A 208 -1.56 35.93 -11.72
C LEU A 208 -0.26 36.16 -12.49
N GLY A 209 -0.28 37.05 -13.48
CA GLY A 209 0.86 37.34 -14.36
C GLY A 209 1.24 36.11 -15.22
N VAL A 210 0.25 35.37 -15.71
CA VAL A 210 0.43 34.18 -16.55
C VAL A 210 -0.25 34.33 -17.91
N GLU A 211 0.34 33.77 -18.94
CA GLU A 211 -0.20 33.85 -20.31
C GLU A 211 -1.00 32.61 -20.73
N THR A 212 -0.90 31.53 -19.98
CA THR A 212 -1.51 30.25 -20.39
C THR A 212 -2.38 29.63 -19.30
N ARG A 213 -3.42 28.91 -19.74
CA ARG A 213 -4.27 28.11 -18.86
C ARG A 213 -3.47 27.06 -18.05
N ALA A 214 -2.49 26.43 -18.69
CA ALA A 214 -1.65 25.43 -18.03
C ALA A 214 -0.81 26.05 -16.90
N ALA A 215 -0.27 27.27 -17.10
CA ALA A 215 0.45 27.98 -16.08
C ALA A 215 -0.46 28.40 -14.91
N ALA A 216 -1.68 28.86 -15.18
CA ALA A 216 -2.67 29.17 -14.15
C ALA A 216 -3.08 27.91 -13.35
N ALA A 217 -3.31 26.79 -14.03
CA ALA A 217 -3.64 25.52 -13.39
C ALA A 217 -2.49 25.01 -12.49
N ALA A 218 -1.24 25.11 -12.95
CA ALA A 218 -0.07 24.71 -12.17
C ALA A 218 0.12 25.56 -10.91
N LEU A 219 -0.17 26.87 -10.98
CA LEU A 219 -0.15 27.79 -9.85
C LEU A 219 -1.25 27.47 -8.80
N ALA A 220 -2.39 26.97 -9.25
CA ALA A 220 -3.54 26.73 -8.38
C ALA A 220 -3.56 25.30 -7.77
N SER A 221 -2.87 24.34 -8.38
CA SER A 221 -2.95 22.91 -8.01
C SER A 221 -2.51 22.59 -6.57
N PRO A 222 -1.47 23.18 -5.99
CA PRO A 222 -1.05 22.91 -4.62
C PRO A 222 -1.90 23.61 -3.54
N ALA A 223 -2.47 24.77 -3.86
CA ALA A 223 -3.14 25.62 -2.87
C ALA A 223 -4.62 25.23 -2.61
N LEU A 224 -5.23 24.43 -3.49
CA LEU A 224 -6.66 24.09 -3.45
C LEU A 224 -6.96 22.71 -2.84
N THR A 225 -5.94 21.94 -2.48
CA THR A 225 -6.09 20.65 -1.77
C THR A 225 -6.29 20.80 -0.27
N LEU A 226 -6.18 22.03 0.28
CA LEU A 226 -6.28 22.29 1.72
C LEU A 226 -7.68 22.72 2.20
N ASP A 227 -8.66 22.94 1.31
CA ASP A 227 -9.96 23.51 1.68
C ASP A 227 -11.16 22.57 1.42
N ASP A 228 -10.95 21.25 1.38
CA ASP A 228 -12.03 20.25 1.25
C ASP A 228 -12.36 19.61 2.63
N GLY A 229 -12.46 20.45 3.64
CA GLY A 229 -12.86 20.06 4.99
C GLY A 229 -14.06 20.88 5.47
N THR A 230 -15.26 20.29 5.41
CA THR A 230 -16.44 20.68 6.16
C THR A 230 -17.54 21.43 5.38
N ARG A 231 -18.46 20.62 4.81
CA ARG A 231 -19.91 20.77 5.07
C ARG A 231 -20.66 19.56 4.51
#